data_4e3d3301d626db3cc21af78bf1bcd707
#
_entry.id   4e3d3301d626db3cc21af78bf1bcd707
#
_cell.length_a   1.000
_cell.length_b   1.000
_cell.length_c   1.000
_cell.angle_alpha   90.00
_cell.angle_beta   90.00
_cell.angle_gamma   90.00
#
_symmetry.space_group_name_H-M   'P 1'
#
loop_
_entity.id
_entity.type
_entity.pdbx_description
1 polymer ?
#
loop_
_entity_poly.entity_id
_entity_poly.type
_entity_poly.pdbx_seq_one_letter_code
_entity_poly.pdbx_strand_id
1 'polypeptide(L)'
;QGFLRPNMGAMEIDGQNIRYLSLDNYRSQTTLIDAKPVFFGATIEENLRKVQPNISEREFQEILDISGLSKVLEELPDGISTEINQFGLPLSQGNRVTVALARGLMAKPKILLLDEALVNFDKSTQIGFFENFPKIAEHKTVMMATHDMRLTAEFEQIVVLEKGVVVGQGKHEDLLKTCPLYKELWTMDQKLSGA
;
A
#
# COMPACT_ATOMS: atom_id res chain seq x y z
N GLN A 1 -13.28 -1.24 -0.65
CA GLN A 1 -13.86 -0.17 -1.48
C GLN A 1 -15.39 -0.25 -1.62
N GLY A 2 -16.01 -1.38 -1.24
CA GLY A 2 -17.47 -1.53 -1.28
C GLY A 2 -18.09 -1.65 -2.68
N PHE A 3 -17.29 -1.95 -3.70
CA PHE A 3 -17.80 -2.17 -5.07
C PHE A 3 -18.53 -3.50 -5.21
N LEU A 4 -18.16 -4.51 -4.43
CA LEU A 4 -18.78 -5.82 -4.40
C LEU A 4 -19.37 -6.06 -3.01
N ARG A 5 -20.49 -6.79 -2.99
CA ARG A 5 -21.12 -7.27 -1.76
C ARG A 5 -20.93 -8.78 -1.66
N PRO A 6 -20.65 -9.32 -0.44
CA PRO A 6 -20.61 -10.76 -0.28
C PRO A 6 -21.97 -11.38 -0.61
N ASN A 7 -21.95 -12.47 -1.39
CA ASN A 7 -23.16 -13.23 -1.71
C ASN A 7 -23.67 -13.98 -0.47
N MET A 8 -22.75 -14.47 0.38
CA MET A 8 -23.04 -15.13 1.65
C MET A 8 -22.09 -14.57 2.72
N GLY A 9 -22.50 -14.70 3.98
CA GLY A 9 -21.75 -14.20 5.12
C GLY A 9 -21.88 -12.69 5.29
N ALA A 10 -21.00 -12.13 6.10
CA ALA A 10 -20.95 -10.70 6.43
C ALA A 10 -19.50 -10.21 6.33
N MET A 11 -19.36 -8.95 5.95
CA MET A 11 -18.12 -8.19 6.09
C MET A 11 -18.34 -7.12 7.13
N GLU A 12 -17.52 -7.10 8.16
CA GLU A 12 -17.63 -6.19 9.28
C GLU A 12 -16.38 -5.35 9.43
N ILE A 13 -16.55 -4.09 9.82
CA ILE A 13 -15.49 -3.16 10.16
C ILE A 13 -15.83 -2.60 11.54
N ASP A 14 -14.94 -2.79 12.52
CA ASP A 14 -15.15 -2.43 13.92
C ASP A 14 -16.51 -2.95 14.46
N GLY A 15 -16.86 -4.20 14.12
CA GLY A 15 -18.11 -4.85 14.53
C GLY A 15 -19.37 -4.36 13.80
N GLN A 16 -19.23 -3.47 12.82
CA GLN A 16 -20.37 -2.96 12.04
C GLN A 16 -20.37 -3.58 10.65
N ASN A 17 -21.51 -4.19 10.27
CA ASN A 17 -21.65 -4.76 8.95
C ASN A 17 -21.62 -3.68 7.86
N ILE A 18 -20.73 -3.84 6.85
CA ILE A 18 -20.54 -2.88 5.76
C ILE A 18 -21.85 -2.53 5.01
N ARG A 19 -22.85 -3.42 5.03
CA ARG A 19 -24.16 -3.17 4.40
C ARG A 19 -24.91 -2.00 5.03
N TYR A 20 -24.62 -1.67 6.28
CA TYR A 20 -25.25 -0.60 7.04
C TYR A 20 -24.38 0.64 7.17
N LEU A 21 -23.12 0.60 6.66
CA LEU A 21 -22.24 1.75 6.66
C LEU A 21 -22.55 2.67 5.47
N SER A 22 -22.41 3.97 5.69
CA SER A 22 -22.33 4.92 4.59
C SER A 22 -21.08 4.64 3.76
N LEU A 23 -21.26 4.34 2.47
CA LEU A 23 -20.13 4.07 1.58
C LEU A 23 -19.20 5.28 1.44
N ASP A 24 -19.74 6.49 1.48
CA ASP A 24 -18.94 7.72 1.40
C ASP A 24 -18.08 7.90 2.64
N ASN A 25 -18.66 7.67 3.84
CA ASN A 25 -17.89 7.69 5.08
C ASN A 25 -16.83 6.57 5.12
N TYR A 26 -17.17 5.38 4.66
CA TYR A 26 -16.20 4.28 4.56
C TYR A 26 -15.05 4.62 3.60
N ARG A 27 -15.38 5.11 2.41
CA ARG A 27 -14.38 5.46 1.39
C ARG A 27 -13.49 6.63 1.80
N SER A 28 -14.02 7.61 2.52
CA SER A 28 -13.22 8.73 3.03
C SER A 28 -12.18 8.30 4.06
N GLN A 29 -12.35 7.15 4.70
CA GLN A 29 -11.42 6.58 5.69
C GLN A 29 -10.57 5.42 5.15
N THR A 30 -10.75 5.06 3.87
CA THR A 30 -10.06 3.93 3.24
C THR A 30 -9.30 4.38 2.01
N THR A 31 -8.02 4.12 1.96
CA THR A 31 -7.19 4.39 0.79
C THR A 31 -6.71 3.08 0.18
N LEU A 32 -6.80 2.98 -1.14
CA LEU A 32 -6.24 1.89 -1.93
C LEU A 32 -5.08 2.43 -2.77
N ILE A 33 -3.94 1.77 -2.65
CA ILE A 33 -2.77 1.96 -3.51
C ILE A 33 -2.58 0.68 -4.31
N ASP A 34 -2.63 0.78 -5.61
CA ASP A 34 -2.37 -0.33 -6.53
C ASP A 34 -1.04 -0.15 -7.28
N ALA A 35 -0.61 -1.22 -7.97
CA ALA A 35 0.63 -1.23 -8.73
C ALA A 35 0.66 -0.25 -9.92
N LYS A 36 -0.50 0.25 -10.36
CA LYS A 36 -0.63 1.16 -11.52
C LYS A 36 -1.50 2.37 -11.17
N PRO A 37 -1.00 3.25 -10.26
CA PRO A 37 -1.79 4.38 -9.82
C PRO A 37 -2.07 5.37 -10.95
N VAL A 38 -3.22 6.02 -10.86
CA VAL A 38 -3.64 7.09 -11.78
C VAL A 38 -3.51 8.44 -11.09
N PHE A 39 -3.08 9.44 -11.84
CA PHE A 39 -2.84 10.80 -11.36
C PHE A 39 -3.71 11.81 -12.08
N PHE A 40 -3.76 13.03 -11.54
CA PHE A 40 -4.22 14.19 -12.28
C PHE A 40 -3.07 14.68 -13.17
N GLY A 41 -3.36 15.18 -14.37
CA GLY A 41 -2.37 15.84 -15.22
C GLY A 41 -1.99 17.19 -14.63
N ALA A 42 -1.00 17.19 -13.73
CA ALA A 42 -0.57 18.33 -12.93
C ALA A 42 0.80 17.99 -12.29
N THR A 43 1.35 18.90 -11.48
CA THR A 43 2.58 18.62 -10.74
C THR A 43 2.38 17.55 -9.65
N ILE A 44 3.49 17.01 -9.15
CA ILE A 44 3.45 16.10 -7.99
C ILE A 44 2.80 16.82 -6.81
N GLU A 45 3.19 18.07 -6.53
CA GLU A 45 2.62 18.87 -5.43
C GLU A 45 1.11 19.02 -5.54
N GLU A 46 0.60 19.38 -6.72
CA GLU A 46 -0.84 19.51 -6.93
C GLU A 46 -1.59 18.20 -6.74
N ASN A 47 -1.00 17.06 -7.14
CA ASN A 47 -1.56 15.74 -6.86
C ASN A 47 -1.68 15.43 -5.37
N LEU A 48 -0.74 15.89 -4.55
CA LEU A 48 -0.74 15.69 -3.10
C LEU A 48 -1.70 16.67 -2.41
N ARG A 49 -1.57 17.97 -2.67
CA ARG A 49 -2.36 19.02 -2.00
C ARG A 49 -3.84 18.99 -2.37
N LYS A 50 -4.19 18.42 -3.52
CA LYS A 50 -5.60 18.26 -3.92
C LYS A 50 -6.40 17.37 -2.96
N VAL A 51 -5.73 16.42 -2.30
CA VAL A 51 -6.36 15.53 -1.30
C VAL A 51 -6.60 16.27 0.02
N GLN A 52 -5.63 17.09 0.44
CA GLN A 52 -5.68 17.84 1.70
C GLN A 52 -5.15 19.26 1.49
N PRO A 53 -6.00 20.19 0.98
CA PRO A 53 -5.56 21.55 0.64
C PRO A 53 -5.00 22.34 1.82
N ASN A 54 -5.47 22.06 3.03
CA ASN A 54 -5.13 22.81 4.25
C ASN A 54 -4.12 22.07 5.14
N ILE A 55 -3.35 21.11 4.60
CA ILE A 55 -2.33 20.41 5.37
C ILE A 55 -1.22 21.40 5.78
N SER A 56 -0.74 21.28 7.03
CA SER A 56 0.40 22.10 7.48
C SER A 56 1.69 21.69 6.78
N GLU A 57 2.62 22.64 6.56
CA GLU A 57 3.91 22.33 5.92
C GLU A 57 4.70 21.27 6.70
N ARG A 58 4.64 21.31 8.04
CA ARG A 58 5.29 20.30 8.87
C ARG A 58 4.76 18.89 8.57
N GLU A 59 3.45 18.73 8.55
CA GLU A 59 2.80 17.44 8.31
C GLU A 59 2.97 16.99 6.86
N PHE A 60 2.93 17.94 5.92
CA PHE A 60 3.23 17.69 4.53
C PHE A 60 4.62 17.08 4.37
N GLN A 61 5.65 17.72 4.94
CA GLN A 61 7.01 17.22 4.89
C GLN A 61 7.17 15.86 5.59
N GLU A 62 6.53 15.66 6.75
CA GLU A 62 6.53 14.37 7.44
C GLU A 62 5.98 13.24 6.57
N ILE A 63 4.92 13.49 5.81
CA ILE A 63 4.36 12.50 4.88
C ILE A 63 5.30 12.24 3.70
N LEU A 64 5.97 13.25 3.17
CA LEU A 64 6.99 13.04 2.13
C LEU A 64 8.09 12.11 2.63
N ASP A 65 8.55 12.32 3.87
CA ASP A 65 9.64 11.54 4.45
C ASP A 65 9.23 10.09 4.73
N ILE A 66 8.10 9.87 5.40
CA ILE A 66 7.65 8.50 5.75
C ILE A 66 7.23 7.68 4.54
N SER A 67 6.74 8.33 3.48
CA SER A 67 6.42 7.64 2.22
C SER A 67 7.65 7.33 1.37
N GLY A 68 8.81 7.90 1.69
CA GLY A 68 10.02 7.83 0.89
C GLY A 68 10.05 8.79 -0.30
N LEU A 69 9.03 9.65 -0.44
CA LEU A 69 8.94 10.57 -1.57
C LEU A 69 10.02 11.64 -1.56
N SER A 70 10.47 12.09 -0.40
CA SER A 70 11.58 13.07 -0.30
C SER A 70 12.80 12.63 -1.10
N LYS A 71 13.19 11.36 -1.01
CA LYS A 71 14.34 10.82 -1.78
C LYS A 71 14.08 10.86 -3.29
N VAL A 72 12.86 10.53 -3.71
CA VAL A 72 12.48 10.58 -5.14
C VAL A 72 12.56 12.02 -5.66
N LEU A 73 12.11 13.00 -4.88
CA LEU A 73 12.12 14.41 -5.27
C LEU A 73 13.54 14.98 -5.40
N GLU A 74 14.50 14.51 -4.61
CA GLU A 74 15.92 14.88 -4.71
C GLU A 74 16.55 14.46 -6.05
N GLU A 75 16.04 13.37 -6.66
CA GLU A 75 16.52 12.84 -7.94
C GLU A 75 15.87 13.52 -9.15
N LEU A 76 14.78 14.28 -8.95
CA LEU A 76 14.04 14.93 -10.03
C LEU A 76 14.53 16.36 -10.24
N PRO A 77 14.80 16.79 -11.49
CA PRO A 77 15.29 18.14 -11.79
C PRO A 77 14.40 19.26 -11.25
N ASP A 78 13.08 19.09 -11.34
CA ASP A 78 12.08 20.05 -10.89
C ASP A 78 11.49 19.70 -9.51
N GLY A 79 12.05 18.66 -8.83
CA GLY A 79 11.60 18.23 -7.51
C GLY A 79 10.08 18.01 -7.47
N ILE A 80 9.43 18.61 -6.48
CA ILE A 80 7.98 18.49 -6.26
C ILE A 80 7.15 19.16 -7.35
N SER A 81 7.74 20.11 -8.10
CA SER A 81 7.09 20.80 -9.23
C SER A 81 7.14 19.99 -10.53
N THR A 82 7.71 18.78 -10.50
CA THR A 82 7.73 17.89 -11.67
C THR A 82 6.31 17.64 -12.17
N GLU A 83 6.06 17.96 -13.44
CA GLU A 83 4.79 17.66 -14.11
C GLU A 83 4.67 16.18 -14.43
N ILE A 84 3.51 15.60 -14.13
CA ILE A 84 3.17 14.21 -14.44
C ILE A 84 1.85 14.13 -15.18
N ASN A 85 1.76 13.22 -16.14
CA ASN A 85 0.49 12.95 -16.81
C ASN A 85 -0.38 11.99 -15.99
N GLN A 86 -1.57 11.66 -16.49
CA GLN A 86 -2.50 10.75 -15.82
C GLN A 86 -1.92 9.34 -15.53
N PHE A 87 -0.87 8.92 -16.26
CA PHE A 87 -0.18 7.66 -16.06
C PHE A 87 1.10 7.80 -15.21
N GLY A 88 1.37 9.01 -14.71
CA GLY A 88 2.53 9.32 -13.88
C GLY A 88 3.85 9.46 -14.65
N LEU A 89 3.82 9.57 -15.99
CA LEU A 89 5.05 9.85 -16.75
C LEU A 89 5.52 11.29 -16.50
N PRO A 90 6.84 11.52 -16.37
CA PRO A 90 7.95 10.64 -16.72
C PRO A 90 8.47 9.73 -15.60
N LEU A 91 7.81 9.64 -14.45
CA LEU A 91 8.29 8.86 -13.31
C LEU A 91 8.45 7.35 -13.64
N SER A 92 9.42 6.68 -12.99
CA SER A 92 9.51 5.24 -12.95
C SER A 92 8.27 4.62 -12.29
N GLN A 93 8.03 3.33 -12.49
CA GLN A 93 6.84 2.69 -11.89
C GLN A 93 6.90 2.67 -10.36
N GLY A 94 8.08 2.43 -9.77
CA GLY A 94 8.28 2.52 -8.32
C GLY A 94 7.99 3.93 -7.81
N ASN A 95 8.56 4.96 -8.45
CA ASN A 95 8.34 6.36 -8.07
C ASN A 95 6.86 6.76 -8.15
N ARG A 96 6.11 6.25 -9.14
CA ARG A 96 4.64 6.47 -9.21
C ARG A 96 3.92 5.92 -7.99
N VAL A 97 4.29 4.70 -7.57
CA VAL A 97 3.69 4.10 -6.36
C VAL A 97 4.07 4.89 -5.12
N THR A 98 5.31 5.39 -5.02
CA THR A 98 5.74 6.26 -3.92
C THR A 98 4.92 7.56 -3.87
N VAL A 99 4.68 8.23 -5.01
CA VAL A 99 3.80 9.40 -5.09
C VAL A 99 2.36 9.03 -4.69
N ALA A 100 1.84 7.88 -5.15
CA ALA A 100 0.51 7.43 -4.79
C ALA A 100 0.38 7.09 -3.30
N LEU A 101 1.42 6.53 -2.69
CA LEU A 101 1.49 6.28 -1.24
C LEU A 101 1.46 7.59 -0.47
N ALA A 102 2.31 8.56 -0.82
CA ALA A 102 2.29 9.89 -0.21
C ALA A 102 0.90 10.52 -0.31
N ARG A 103 0.31 10.55 -1.52
CA ARG A 103 -1.04 11.06 -1.74
C ARG A 103 -2.09 10.33 -0.89
N GLY A 104 -1.96 9.01 -0.78
CA GLY A 104 -2.85 8.20 0.04
C GLY A 104 -2.74 8.51 1.53
N LEU A 105 -1.53 8.75 2.03
CA LEU A 105 -1.29 9.14 3.42
C LEU A 105 -1.80 10.56 3.74
N MET A 106 -1.77 11.49 2.76
CA MET A 106 -2.39 12.81 2.90
C MET A 106 -3.88 12.74 3.26
N ALA A 107 -4.59 11.70 2.79
CA ALA A 107 -6.01 11.48 3.13
C ALA A 107 -6.23 11.06 4.59
N LYS A 108 -5.17 10.79 5.37
CA LYS A 108 -5.22 10.31 6.76
C LYS A 108 -6.16 9.10 6.94
N PRO A 109 -5.99 8.04 6.13
CA PRO A 109 -6.89 6.91 6.16
C PRO A 109 -6.77 6.14 7.48
N LYS A 110 -7.88 5.51 7.92
CA LYS A 110 -7.86 4.51 8.98
C LYS A 110 -7.56 3.11 8.44
N ILE A 111 -7.84 2.88 7.16
CA ILE A 111 -7.59 1.62 6.48
C ILE A 111 -6.75 1.91 5.22
N LEU A 112 -5.57 1.33 5.16
CA LEU A 112 -4.68 1.40 4.01
C LEU A 112 -4.63 0.03 3.33
N LEU A 113 -5.05 -0.02 2.08
CA LEU A 113 -5.05 -1.21 1.24
C LEU A 113 -3.92 -1.07 0.22
N LEU A 114 -3.03 -2.06 0.16
CA LEU A 114 -1.92 -2.14 -0.79
C LEU A 114 -2.15 -3.36 -1.69
N ASP A 115 -2.46 -3.12 -2.96
CA ASP A 115 -2.73 -4.19 -3.92
C ASP A 115 -1.58 -4.29 -4.92
N GLU A 116 -0.69 -5.26 -4.71
CA GLU A 116 0.54 -5.47 -5.48
C GLU A 116 1.41 -4.19 -5.56
N ALA A 117 1.22 -3.26 -4.63
CA ALA A 117 1.79 -1.93 -4.70
C ALA A 117 3.32 -1.94 -4.70
N LEU A 118 3.95 -2.80 -3.90
CA LEU A 118 5.41 -2.82 -3.72
C LEU A 118 6.17 -3.70 -4.73
N VAL A 119 5.47 -4.39 -5.63
CA VAL A 119 6.09 -5.29 -6.62
C VAL A 119 7.07 -4.57 -7.56
N ASN A 120 6.86 -3.28 -7.78
CA ASN A 120 7.69 -2.46 -8.65
C ASN A 120 8.77 -1.66 -7.92
N PHE A 121 8.88 -1.80 -6.62
CA PHE A 121 9.94 -1.19 -5.84
C PHE A 121 11.24 -1.95 -6.07
N ASP A 122 12.32 -1.22 -6.27
CA ASP A 122 13.65 -1.79 -6.14
C ASP A 122 13.95 -2.15 -4.67
N LYS A 123 15.01 -2.93 -4.46
CA LYS A 123 15.35 -3.44 -3.13
C LYS A 123 15.58 -2.31 -2.11
N SER A 124 16.17 -1.20 -2.51
CA SER A 124 16.47 -0.08 -1.61
C SER A 124 15.19 0.65 -1.19
N THR A 125 14.26 0.85 -2.13
CA THR A 125 12.96 1.45 -1.89
C THR A 125 12.08 0.55 -1.00
N GLN A 126 12.13 -0.79 -1.20
CA GLN A 126 11.44 -1.75 -0.31
C GLN A 126 11.97 -1.65 1.13
N ILE A 127 13.29 -1.65 1.31
CA ILE A 127 13.90 -1.51 2.64
C ILE A 127 13.43 -0.20 3.29
N GLY A 128 13.53 0.94 2.61
CA GLY A 128 13.09 2.22 3.13
C GLY A 128 11.60 2.26 3.49
N PHE A 129 10.75 1.57 2.71
CA PHE A 129 9.33 1.42 3.04
C PHE A 129 9.15 0.68 4.37
N PHE A 130 9.82 -0.47 4.57
CA PHE A 130 9.66 -1.25 5.80
C PHE A 130 10.30 -0.59 7.02
N GLU A 131 11.38 0.17 6.86
CA GLU A 131 11.93 1.02 7.94
C GLU A 131 10.92 2.06 8.44
N ASN A 132 10.12 2.62 7.52
CA ASN A 132 9.06 3.58 7.83
C ASN A 132 7.70 2.93 8.13
N PHE A 133 7.54 1.62 7.88
CA PHE A 133 6.27 0.92 8.03
C PHE A 133 5.60 1.08 9.40
N PRO A 134 6.33 1.05 10.54
CA PRO A 134 5.71 1.32 11.84
C PRO A 134 5.02 2.68 11.92
N LYS A 135 5.61 3.73 11.32
CA LYS A 135 5.00 5.07 11.25
C LYS A 135 3.82 5.12 10.27
N ILE A 136 3.97 4.44 9.12
CA ILE A 136 2.89 4.33 8.12
C ILE A 136 1.68 3.62 8.72
N ALA A 137 1.90 2.54 9.48
CA ALA A 137 0.86 1.72 10.08
C ALA A 137 0.29 2.31 11.39
N GLU A 138 0.91 3.33 11.97
CA GLU A 138 0.50 3.91 13.23
C GLU A 138 -0.97 4.34 13.20
N HIS A 139 -1.77 3.81 14.15
CA HIS A 139 -3.22 4.04 14.26
C HIS A 139 -4.03 3.66 13.00
N LYS A 140 -3.53 2.71 12.19
CA LYS A 140 -4.21 2.26 10.96
C LYS A 140 -4.25 0.74 10.87
N THR A 141 -5.26 0.24 10.19
CA THR A 141 -5.24 -1.14 9.66
C THR A 141 -4.59 -1.12 8.28
N VAL A 142 -3.46 -1.81 8.13
CA VAL A 142 -2.82 -1.98 6.83
C VAL A 142 -3.06 -3.40 6.33
N MET A 143 -3.59 -3.53 5.12
CA MET A 143 -3.79 -4.81 4.45
C MET A 143 -3.06 -4.78 3.11
N MET A 144 -2.20 -5.77 2.88
CA MET A 144 -1.45 -5.93 1.64
C MET A 144 -1.84 -7.23 0.93
N ALA A 145 -2.21 -7.14 -0.33
CA ALA A 145 -2.25 -8.28 -1.23
C ALA A 145 -0.95 -8.31 -2.04
N THR A 146 -0.25 -9.44 -2.01
CA THR A 146 1.01 -9.60 -2.74
C THR A 146 1.31 -11.06 -3.05
N HIS A 147 2.05 -11.30 -4.13
CA HIS A 147 2.68 -12.58 -4.42
C HIS A 147 4.19 -12.60 -4.10
N ASP A 148 4.77 -11.46 -3.70
CA ASP A 148 6.15 -11.39 -3.23
C ASP A 148 6.23 -11.88 -1.78
N MET A 149 6.72 -13.10 -1.60
CA MET A 149 6.76 -13.75 -0.29
C MET A 149 7.69 -13.05 0.69
N ARG A 150 8.71 -12.33 0.20
CA ARG A 150 9.68 -11.61 1.07
C ARG A 150 9.00 -10.54 1.91
N LEU A 151 7.94 -9.93 1.37
CA LEU A 151 7.19 -8.87 2.02
C LEU A 151 6.29 -9.42 3.15
N THR A 152 5.92 -10.70 3.07
CA THR A 152 4.92 -11.27 4.00
C THR A 152 5.43 -11.41 5.43
N ALA A 153 6.74 -11.62 5.63
CA ALA A 153 7.34 -11.83 6.94
C ALA A 153 7.25 -10.59 7.87
N GLU A 154 7.05 -9.41 7.29
CA GLU A 154 6.95 -8.14 8.04
C GLU A 154 5.55 -7.90 8.64
N PHE A 155 4.57 -8.76 8.32
CA PHE A 155 3.19 -8.58 8.76
C PHE A 155 2.86 -9.48 9.96
N GLU A 156 2.07 -8.92 10.89
CA GLU A 156 1.61 -9.63 12.10
C GLU A 156 0.71 -10.83 11.78
N GLN A 157 -0.03 -10.74 10.67
CA GLN A 157 -0.97 -11.76 10.24
C GLN A 157 -0.94 -11.92 8.73
N ILE A 158 -0.86 -13.16 8.29
CA ILE A 158 -0.86 -13.57 6.88
C ILE A 158 -2.07 -14.47 6.64
N VAL A 159 -2.76 -14.23 5.53
CA VAL A 159 -3.84 -15.09 5.04
C VAL A 159 -3.42 -15.67 3.69
N VAL A 160 -3.36 -16.99 3.60
CA VAL A 160 -2.97 -17.72 2.39
C VAL A 160 -4.23 -18.15 1.64
N LEU A 161 -4.33 -17.71 0.38
CA LEU A 161 -5.47 -18.02 -0.50
C LEU A 161 -5.04 -18.98 -1.60
N GLU A 162 -5.80 -20.04 -1.80
CA GLU A 162 -5.69 -20.92 -2.96
C GLU A 162 -7.04 -21.06 -3.63
N LYS A 163 -7.12 -20.69 -4.90
CA LYS A 163 -8.36 -20.75 -5.70
C LYS A 163 -9.58 -20.13 -5.01
N GLY A 164 -9.35 -19.00 -4.30
CA GLY A 164 -10.40 -18.27 -3.59
C GLY A 164 -10.76 -18.84 -2.20
N VAL A 165 -10.06 -19.87 -1.73
CA VAL A 165 -10.29 -20.48 -0.42
C VAL A 165 -9.11 -20.14 0.51
N VAL A 166 -9.41 -19.83 1.78
CA VAL A 166 -8.37 -19.64 2.81
C VAL A 166 -7.83 -21.03 3.19
N VAL A 167 -6.55 -21.27 2.91
CA VAL A 167 -5.85 -22.55 3.20
C VAL A 167 -4.85 -22.44 4.36
N GLY A 168 -4.57 -21.20 4.81
CA GLY A 168 -3.70 -20.95 5.96
C GLY A 168 -3.89 -19.53 6.49
N GLN A 169 -3.74 -19.37 7.80
CA GLN A 169 -3.79 -18.08 8.47
C GLN A 169 -2.91 -18.10 9.71
N GLY A 170 -2.08 -17.08 9.89
CA GLY A 170 -1.19 -16.97 11.04
C GLY A 170 0.04 -16.11 10.77
N LYS A 171 1.04 -16.21 11.63
CA LYS A 171 2.35 -15.57 11.46
C LYS A 171 3.22 -16.36 10.49
N HIS A 172 4.24 -15.69 9.94
CA HIS A 172 5.21 -16.28 9.03
C HIS A 172 5.77 -17.62 9.54
N GLU A 173 6.30 -17.63 10.77
CA GLU A 173 6.93 -18.82 11.37
C GLU A 173 5.96 -19.99 11.56
N ASP A 174 4.69 -19.70 11.86
CA ASP A 174 3.66 -20.71 12.06
C ASP A 174 3.24 -21.31 10.72
N LEU A 175 3.06 -20.47 9.70
CA LEU A 175 2.67 -20.89 8.37
C LEU A 175 3.75 -21.74 7.67
N LEU A 176 5.02 -21.46 7.92
CA LEU A 176 6.11 -22.33 7.45
C LEU A 176 6.00 -23.75 7.97
N LYS A 177 5.38 -23.95 9.15
CA LYS A 177 5.20 -25.28 9.78
C LYS A 177 3.86 -25.91 9.43
N THR A 178 2.80 -25.10 9.31
CA THR A 178 1.41 -25.57 9.27
C THR A 178 0.75 -25.48 7.89
N CYS A 179 1.27 -24.65 6.98
CA CYS A 179 0.69 -24.45 5.65
C CYS A 179 1.67 -24.89 4.55
N PRO A 180 1.47 -26.08 3.94
CA PRO A 180 2.37 -26.60 2.90
C PRO A 180 2.50 -25.66 1.70
N LEU A 181 1.41 -25.06 1.24
CA LEU A 181 1.42 -24.11 0.13
C LEU A 181 2.28 -22.87 0.45
N TYR A 182 2.13 -22.31 1.65
CA TYR A 182 2.94 -21.15 2.07
C TYR A 182 4.44 -21.49 2.06
N LYS A 183 4.79 -22.65 2.60
CA LYS A 183 6.18 -23.13 2.63
C LYS A 183 6.75 -23.34 1.23
N GLU A 184 5.95 -23.88 0.31
CA GLU A 184 6.34 -24.08 -1.08
C GLU A 184 6.61 -22.73 -1.77
N LEU A 185 5.68 -21.77 -1.68
CA LEU A 185 5.80 -20.44 -2.24
C LEU A 185 7.03 -19.71 -1.67
N TRP A 186 7.22 -19.75 -0.36
CA TRP A 186 8.39 -19.17 0.29
C TRP A 186 9.70 -19.77 -0.24
N THR A 187 9.76 -21.10 -0.36
CA THR A 187 10.96 -21.80 -0.83
C THR A 187 11.27 -21.48 -2.29
N MET A 188 10.24 -21.35 -3.13
CA MET A 188 10.39 -20.95 -4.54
C MET A 188 10.94 -19.52 -4.65
N ASP A 189 10.38 -18.59 -3.90
CA ASP A 189 10.80 -17.18 -3.91
C ASP A 189 12.27 -17.02 -3.48
N GLN A 190 12.69 -17.75 -2.43
CA GLN A 190 14.09 -17.75 -1.97
C GLN A 190 15.07 -18.26 -3.04
N LYS A 191 14.68 -19.27 -3.81
CA LYS A 191 15.51 -19.80 -4.91
C LYS A 191 15.65 -18.82 -6.05
N LEU A 192 14.60 -18.06 -6.37
CA LEU A 192 14.61 -17.06 -7.43
C LEU A 192 15.39 -15.79 -7.03
N SER A 193 15.42 -15.48 -5.75
CA SER A 193 16.10 -14.29 -5.21
C SER A 193 17.57 -14.51 -4.88
N GLY A 194 18.03 -15.77 -4.79
CA GLY A 194 19.42 -16.17 -4.49
C GLY A 194 20.25 -16.53 -5.72
N ALA A 195 19.72 -16.36 -6.92
CA ALA A 195 20.40 -16.51 -8.21
C ALA A 195 20.68 -15.11 -8.86
#